data_7cc8bf1dc90c4deea137805f07a44430
#
_entry.id   7cc8bf1dc90c4deea137805f07a44430
#
_cell.length_a   1.000
_cell.length_b   1.000
_cell.length_c   1.000
_cell.angle_alpha   90.00
_cell.angle_beta   90.00
_cell.angle_gamma   90.00
#
_symmetry.space_group_name_H-M   'P 1'
#
loop_
_entity.id
_entity.type
_entity.pdbx_description
1 polymer ?
#
loop_
_entity_poly.entity_id
_entity_poly.type
_entity_poly.pdbx_seq_one_letter_code
_entity_poly.pdbx_strand_id
1 'polypeptide(L)'
;MRSSRSENGRRVHKGRRRAFLAGLVAVCAVAAQLVLGSTGAVAQPDSATTKQAAPAKAGAAADVVRVAEFLAECKFSHRLPDDPIVLPGMPGASHMHSFFGSHATNAYTNLGDLKGAETTCDPVVDLSSYWVPTLFVNDQPVEPTGTTFYYLGEGVSDDVIARTQPIPEGLKIVAGNAKATGPNDGDTRARWSCLHAGQVNPSKDFVNCPAGTMLESYLDFPQCWNGRDLDSADHKSHMSYPVNNACPASHPVPVPKLRQVLRYPVNGNPAGFRLASGPGYTMHGDFFNAWPVGEMERRVRDCINPIIKCGANGRP
;
A
#
# COMPACT_ATOMS: atom_id res chain seq x y z
N MET A 1 41.79 51.59 -10.35
CA MET A 1 42.48 52.02 -9.09
C MET A 1 42.12 51.01 -8.01
N ARG A 2 43.13 50.33 -7.47
CA ARG A 2 43.31 49.62 -6.17
C ARG A 2 42.18 48.66 -5.73
N SER A 3 42.31 47.32 -5.82
CA SER A 3 43.20 46.40 -5.03
C SER A 3 42.99 46.49 -3.52
N SER A 4 42.40 45.42 -2.94
CA SER A 4 42.93 44.85 -1.70
C SER A 4 42.45 43.39 -1.56
N ARG A 5 43.44 42.47 -1.62
CA ARG A 5 43.44 41.10 -1.10
C ARG A 5 43.37 41.15 0.42
N SER A 6 42.76 40.14 1.01
CA SER A 6 43.16 39.65 2.34
C SER A 6 42.99 38.13 2.38
N GLU A 7 44.11 37.46 2.52
CA GLU A 7 44.30 36.04 2.85
C GLU A 7 44.20 35.84 4.38
N ASN A 8 44.04 34.56 4.71
CA ASN A 8 44.34 33.83 5.95
C ASN A 8 43.12 33.33 6.69
N GLY A 9 43.01 32.05 7.08
CA GLY A 9 44.01 31.13 7.49
C GLY A 9 43.46 29.74 7.73
N ARG A 10 44.22 28.78 7.34
CA ARG A 10 44.11 27.35 7.68
C ARG A 10 44.23 27.15 9.20
N ARG A 11 43.32 26.37 9.81
CA ARG A 11 43.63 25.60 11.02
C ARG A 11 43.38 24.11 10.80
N VAL A 12 44.47 23.42 10.71
CA VAL A 12 44.61 21.99 10.85
C VAL A 12 44.55 21.63 12.33
N HIS A 13 43.65 20.77 12.75
CA HIS A 13 43.77 20.05 13.99
C HIS A 13 43.96 18.56 13.76
N LYS A 14 45.20 18.14 13.98
CA LYS A 14 45.66 16.76 14.16
C LYS A 14 45.26 16.24 15.54
N GLY A 15 44.86 14.96 15.57
CA GLY A 15 45.21 14.04 16.64
C GLY A 15 44.08 13.61 17.56
N ARG A 16 43.72 12.33 17.53
CA ARG A 16 44.28 11.30 18.43
C ARG A 16 43.64 9.95 18.17
N ARG A 17 44.47 9.05 17.67
CA ARG A 17 44.22 7.61 17.74
C ARG A 17 44.28 7.18 19.21
N ARG A 18 43.28 6.39 19.63
CA ARG A 18 43.43 5.50 20.79
C ARG A 18 42.92 4.12 20.37
N ALA A 19 43.85 3.21 20.24
CA ALA A 19 43.68 1.77 20.21
C ALA A 19 43.51 1.28 21.65
N PHE A 20 42.63 0.33 21.89
CA PHE A 20 42.65 -0.64 23.00
C PHE A 20 42.07 -1.92 22.44
N LEU A 21 42.89 -2.81 22.23
CA LEU A 21 43.29 -4.07 22.88
C LEU A 21 42.15 -5.06 23.16
N ALA A 22 42.44 -6.21 22.59
CA ALA A 22 41.84 -7.51 22.67
C ALA A 22 41.62 -8.04 24.12
N GLY A 23 40.57 -8.84 24.25
CA GLY A 23 40.34 -9.70 25.37
C GLY A 23 39.82 -11.06 24.90
N LEU A 24 40.63 -12.06 25.10
CA LEU A 24 40.57 -13.47 24.74
C LEU A 24 39.62 -14.29 25.66
N VAL A 25 38.95 -15.29 25.08
CA VAL A 25 38.74 -16.68 25.50
C VAL A 25 38.00 -16.99 26.81
N ALA A 26 36.95 -17.79 26.69
CA ALA A 26 36.80 -18.99 27.53
C ALA A 26 35.90 -20.04 26.85
N VAL A 27 36.50 -21.13 26.47
CA VAL A 27 35.91 -22.43 26.12
C VAL A 27 35.55 -23.15 27.41
N CYS A 28 34.36 -23.69 27.54
CA CYS A 28 34.06 -24.73 28.51
C CYS A 28 33.31 -25.87 27.83
N ALA A 29 34.06 -26.94 27.60
CA ALA A 29 33.55 -28.28 27.32
C ALA A 29 33.35 -29.03 28.66
N VAL A 30 32.22 -29.69 28.83
CA VAL A 30 32.06 -30.77 29.86
C VAL A 30 31.10 -31.79 29.24
N ALA A 31 31.59 -32.87 28.77
CA ALA A 31 31.76 -34.21 29.35
C ALA A 31 30.44 -35.00 29.56
N ALA A 32 30.37 -36.06 28.76
CA ALA A 32 29.40 -37.14 28.83
C ALA A 32 29.61 -37.97 30.10
N GLN A 33 28.54 -38.48 30.69
CA GLN A 33 28.59 -39.64 31.58
C GLN A 33 27.57 -40.67 31.14
N LEU A 34 28.10 -41.79 30.67
CA LEU A 34 27.43 -43.08 30.57
C LEU A 34 27.36 -43.71 31.99
N VAL A 35 26.20 -44.22 32.35
CA VAL A 35 26.08 -45.20 33.41
C VAL A 35 25.27 -46.39 32.88
N LEU A 36 25.95 -47.48 32.73
CA LEU A 36 25.40 -48.85 32.58
C LEU A 36 25.00 -49.37 33.91
N GLY A 37 23.85 -50.03 34.04
CA GLY A 37 23.45 -50.79 35.22
C GLY A 37 22.27 -51.70 34.85
N SER A 38 22.60 -52.99 34.87
CA SER A 38 21.84 -54.15 34.48
C SER A 38 20.88 -54.67 35.55
N THR A 39 20.06 -55.65 35.10
CA THR A 39 19.34 -56.78 35.78
C THR A 39 17.91 -56.50 36.18
N GLY A 40 16.98 -57.04 35.55
CA GLY A 40 16.34 -58.32 35.55
C GLY A 40 15.32 -58.51 36.67
N ALA A 41 14.02 -58.52 36.32
CA ALA A 41 13.01 -59.35 37.05
C ALA A 41 11.76 -59.52 36.16
N VAL A 42 11.41 -60.75 35.92
CA VAL A 42 10.18 -61.23 35.28
C VAL A 42 9.04 -61.12 36.29
N ALA A 43 7.93 -60.61 35.93
CA ALA A 43 6.64 -60.82 36.60
C ALA A 43 5.48 -60.72 35.59
N GLN A 44 4.57 -61.62 35.78
CA GLN A 44 3.44 -62.03 34.98
C GLN A 44 2.27 -60.98 34.85
N PRO A 45 1.25 -61.29 34.03
CA PRO A 45 0.38 -60.29 33.50
C PRO A 45 -0.87 -60.02 34.35
N ASP A 46 -1.21 -58.79 34.55
CA ASP A 46 -2.51 -58.39 35.10
C ASP A 46 -3.29 -57.49 34.15
N SER A 47 -4.48 -58.00 33.90
CA SER A 47 -5.74 -57.32 33.59
C SER A 47 -5.72 -56.10 32.65
N ALA A 48 -6.20 -56.35 31.44
CA ALA A 48 -6.66 -55.37 30.48
C ALA A 48 -7.73 -54.44 31.10
N THR A 49 -7.31 -53.24 31.47
CA THR A 49 -8.24 -52.11 31.63
C THR A 49 -8.25 -51.35 30.33
N THR A 50 -9.31 -51.53 29.55
CA THR A 50 -9.62 -50.73 28.37
C THR A 50 -9.76 -49.28 28.81
N LYS A 51 -8.69 -48.47 28.67
CA LYS A 51 -8.82 -47.01 28.70
C LYS A 51 -9.56 -46.59 27.46
N GLN A 52 -10.82 -46.24 27.64
CA GLN A 52 -11.62 -45.56 26.66
C GLN A 52 -10.87 -44.29 26.22
N ALA A 53 -10.45 -44.22 24.94
CA ALA A 53 -9.84 -43.05 24.37
C ALA A 53 -10.84 -41.90 24.48
N ALA A 54 -10.45 -40.82 25.13
CA ALA A 54 -11.22 -39.58 25.09
C ALA A 54 -11.45 -39.14 23.64
N PRO A 55 -12.63 -38.65 23.31
CA PRO A 55 -12.89 -38.19 21.95
C PRO A 55 -11.86 -37.10 21.60
N ALA A 56 -11.18 -37.27 20.45
CA ALA A 56 -10.30 -36.27 19.90
C ALA A 56 -11.09 -34.95 19.82
N LYS A 57 -10.58 -33.89 20.45
CA LYS A 57 -11.12 -32.55 20.26
C LYS A 57 -11.22 -32.31 18.76
N ALA A 58 -12.44 -32.06 18.25
CA ALA A 58 -12.64 -31.59 16.91
C ALA A 58 -11.68 -30.44 16.67
N GLY A 59 -10.80 -30.58 15.66
CA GLY A 59 -9.86 -29.54 15.30
C GLY A 59 -10.67 -28.27 15.10
N ALA A 60 -10.21 -27.15 15.69
CA ALA A 60 -10.78 -25.86 15.43
C ALA A 60 -10.81 -25.68 13.90
N ALA A 61 -12.00 -25.45 13.34
CA ALA A 61 -12.13 -25.09 11.95
C ALA A 61 -11.20 -23.88 11.75
N ALA A 62 -10.31 -23.96 10.75
CA ALA A 62 -9.48 -22.83 10.41
C ALA A 62 -10.42 -21.63 10.18
N ASP A 63 -10.17 -20.53 10.88
CA ASP A 63 -10.95 -19.32 10.70
C ASP A 63 -10.94 -18.95 9.22
N VAL A 64 -12.10 -18.98 8.59
CA VAL A 64 -12.24 -18.56 7.20
C VAL A 64 -12.00 -17.06 7.17
N VAL A 65 -10.88 -16.66 6.56
CA VAL A 65 -10.58 -15.23 6.37
C VAL A 65 -11.64 -14.66 5.44
N ARG A 66 -12.53 -13.84 6.02
CA ARG A 66 -13.57 -13.13 5.27
C ARG A 66 -12.97 -11.86 4.68
N VAL A 67 -13.22 -11.62 3.41
CA VAL A 67 -12.72 -10.44 2.69
C VAL A 67 -13.91 -9.68 2.14
N ALA A 68 -14.07 -8.44 2.56
CA ALA A 68 -15.03 -7.49 1.98
C ALA A 68 -14.33 -6.79 0.82
N GLU A 69 -14.72 -7.08 -0.42
CA GLU A 69 -13.97 -6.60 -1.58
C GLU A 69 -14.83 -6.52 -2.84
N PHE A 70 -14.63 -5.48 -3.62
CA PHE A 70 -14.83 -5.47 -5.06
C PHE A 70 -13.65 -4.74 -5.71
N LEU A 71 -13.48 -4.86 -7.03
CA LEU A 71 -12.33 -4.28 -7.71
C LEU A 71 -12.69 -3.73 -9.10
N ALA A 72 -11.79 -2.90 -9.62
CA ALA A 72 -11.69 -2.53 -11.01
C ALA A 72 -10.25 -2.74 -11.50
N GLU A 73 -10.09 -3.19 -12.74
CA GLU A 73 -8.81 -3.24 -13.43
C GLU A 73 -8.80 -2.13 -14.49
N CYS A 74 -8.03 -1.07 -14.26
CA CYS A 74 -7.97 0.06 -15.18
C CYS A 74 -6.57 0.16 -15.78
N LYS A 75 -6.45 -0.08 -17.08
CA LYS A 75 -5.16 -0.03 -17.77
C LYS A 75 -4.64 1.42 -17.84
N PHE A 76 -3.34 1.54 -18.11
CA PHE A 76 -2.73 2.83 -18.41
C PHE A 76 -3.48 3.51 -19.56
N SER A 77 -3.81 4.78 -19.37
CA SER A 77 -4.51 5.62 -20.32
C SER A 77 -3.52 6.54 -21.05
N HIS A 78 -2.91 7.45 -20.32
CA HIS A 78 -2.00 8.46 -20.86
C HIS A 78 -1.08 9.02 -19.77
N ARG A 79 -0.23 9.97 -20.14
CA ARG A 79 0.73 10.61 -19.26
C ARG A 79 0.74 12.11 -19.50
N LEU A 80 0.59 12.91 -18.43
CA LEU A 80 0.65 14.37 -18.46
C LEU A 80 1.30 14.92 -17.19
N PRO A 81 1.94 16.10 -17.24
CA PRO A 81 2.40 16.82 -16.06
C PRO A 81 1.26 17.65 -15.42
N ASP A 82 0.10 17.03 -15.28
CA ASP A 82 -1.15 17.65 -14.82
C ASP A 82 -1.66 16.99 -13.54
N ASP A 83 -2.42 17.76 -12.77
CA ASP A 83 -3.09 17.27 -11.56
C ASP A 83 -4.41 18.06 -11.38
N PRO A 84 -5.56 17.49 -11.75
CA PRO A 84 -6.85 18.16 -11.61
C PRO A 84 -7.37 18.25 -10.18
N ILE A 85 -6.70 17.66 -9.21
CA ILE A 85 -7.04 17.81 -7.78
C ILE A 85 -6.17 18.88 -7.15
N VAL A 86 -4.84 18.69 -7.13
CA VAL A 86 -3.92 19.55 -6.37
C VAL A 86 -3.59 20.86 -7.12
N LEU A 87 -3.62 20.83 -8.45
CA LEU A 87 -3.28 21.99 -9.32
C LEU A 87 -4.35 22.20 -10.41
N PRO A 88 -5.65 22.31 -10.04
CA PRO A 88 -6.73 22.42 -11.00
C PRO A 88 -6.57 23.66 -11.88
N GLY A 89 -6.79 23.50 -13.20
CA GLY A 89 -6.69 24.58 -14.18
C GLY A 89 -5.26 25.04 -14.50
N MET A 90 -4.24 24.32 -14.05
CA MET A 90 -2.82 24.67 -14.22
C MET A 90 -2.09 23.58 -15.02
N PRO A 91 -2.27 23.51 -16.35
CA PRO A 91 -1.63 22.48 -17.17
C PRO A 91 -0.10 22.62 -17.13
N GLY A 92 0.58 21.47 -17.03
CA GLY A 92 2.04 21.43 -16.97
C GLY A 92 2.66 21.87 -15.66
N ALA A 93 1.86 22.19 -14.63
CA ALA A 93 2.36 22.69 -13.34
C ALA A 93 2.75 21.57 -12.35
N SER A 94 2.34 20.34 -12.61
CA SER A 94 2.69 19.20 -11.79
C SER A 94 3.93 18.47 -12.32
N HIS A 95 4.45 17.52 -11.53
CA HIS A 95 5.35 16.50 -12.08
C HIS A 95 4.55 15.52 -12.97
N MET A 96 5.27 14.70 -13.73
CA MET A 96 4.61 13.76 -14.66
C MET A 96 3.81 12.72 -13.90
N HIS A 97 2.52 12.58 -14.22
CA HIS A 97 1.63 11.53 -13.76
C HIS A 97 1.30 10.51 -14.86
N SER A 98 1.15 9.27 -14.46
CA SER A 98 0.57 8.19 -15.26
C SER A 98 -0.88 8.02 -14.84
N PHE A 99 -1.81 8.18 -15.79
CA PHE A 99 -3.26 8.13 -15.58
C PHE A 99 -3.83 6.77 -15.97
N PHE A 100 -4.86 6.35 -15.26
CA PHE A 100 -5.60 5.11 -15.47
C PHE A 100 -7.10 5.39 -15.43
N GLY A 101 -7.89 4.60 -16.13
CA GLY A 101 -9.33 4.78 -16.24
C GLY A 101 -9.68 5.82 -17.30
N SER A 102 -10.27 6.94 -16.93
CA SER A 102 -10.78 7.93 -17.87
C SER A 102 -9.73 8.43 -18.86
N HIS A 103 -10.11 8.55 -20.14
CA HIS A 103 -9.29 9.16 -21.18
C HIS A 103 -9.31 10.69 -21.17
N ALA A 104 -10.24 11.31 -20.43
CA ALA A 104 -10.42 12.77 -20.43
C ALA A 104 -9.56 13.50 -19.40
N THR A 105 -8.76 12.80 -18.60
CA THR A 105 -8.09 13.41 -17.44
C THR A 105 -6.95 14.34 -17.85
N ASN A 106 -7.05 15.61 -17.43
CA ASN A 106 -6.04 16.65 -17.58
C ASN A 106 -6.29 17.74 -16.52
N ALA A 107 -5.50 18.81 -16.49
CA ALA A 107 -5.60 19.86 -15.47
C ALA A 107 -6.97 20.54 -15.36
N TYR A 108 -7.81 20.48 -16.38
CA TYR A 108 -9.13 21.13 -16.41
C TYR A 108 -10.28 20.18 -16.10
N THR A 109 -10.01 18.88 -15.91
CA THR A 109 -11.04 17.85 -15.80
C THR A 109 -11.94 18.08 -14.60
N ASN A 110 -13.23 18.06 -14.86
CA ASN A 110 -14.30 18.04 -13.88
C ASN A 110 -15.11 16.72 -13.96
N LEU A 111 -16.07 16.54 -13.06
CA LEU A 111 -16.89 15.32 -13.02
C LEU A 111 -17.67 15.09 -14.33
N GLY A 112 -18.16 16.16 -14.97
CA GLY A 112 -18.91 16.06 -16.22
C GLY A 112 -18.04 15.51 -17.37
N ASP A 113 -16.76 15.89 -17.40
CA ASP A 113 -15.80 15.40 -18.39
C ASP A 113 -15.54 13.90 -18.20
N LEU A 114 -15.37 13.44 -16.94
CA LEU A 114 -15.21 12.02 -16.65
C LEU A 114 -16.44 11.19 -17.07
N LYS A 115 -17.62 11.67 -16.76
CA LYS A 115 -18.89 10.99 -17.10
C LYS A 115 -19.17 10.94 -18.60
N GLY A 116 -18.59 11.85 -19.38
CA GLY A 116 -18.72 11.91 -20.84
C GLY A 116 -17.63 11.17 -21.61
N ALA A 117 -16.62 10.64 -20.92
CA ALA A 117 -15.47 10.05 -21.57
C ALA A 117 -15.50 8.51 -21.58
N GLU A 118 -14.71 7.93 -22.48
CA GLU A 118 -14.37 6.51 -22.43
C GLU A 118 -13.40 6.21 -21.28
N THR A 119 -13.35 4.95 -20.85
CA THR A 119 -12.50 4.46 -19.78
C THR A 119 -11.71 3.21 -20.20
N THR A 120 -10.54 3.03 -19.63
CA THR A 120 -9.77 1.79 -19.75
C THR A 120 -10.13 0.76 -18.69
N CYS A 121 -11.10 1.07 -17.82
CA CYS A 121 -11.48 0.20 -16.71
C CYS A 121 -12.32 -1.00 -17.14
N ASP A 122 -12.12 -2.10 -16.46
CA ASP A 122 -13.03 -3.22 -16.37
C ASP A 122 -13.48 -3.35 -14.90
N PRO A 123 -14.76 -3.11 -14.61
CA PRO A 123 -15.89 -2.90 -15.52
C PRO A 123 -15.90 -1.50 -16.14
N VAL A 124 -16.34 -1.40 -17.39
CA VAL A 124 -16.46 -0.15 -18.15
C VAL A 124 -17.43 0.87 -17.55
N VAL A 125 -18.17 0.50 -16.52
CA VAL A 125 -19.04 1.39 -15.75
C VAL A 125 -18.24 2.26 -14.77
N ASP A 126 -17.01 1.92 -14.48
CA ASP A 126 -16.09 2.76 -13.71
C ASP A 126 -15.50 3.84 -14.64
N LEU A 127 -16.05 5.04 -14.54
CA LEU A 127 -15.64 6.22 -15.30
C LEU A 127 -14.62 7.08 -14.54
N SER A 128 -14.16 6.61 -13.38
CA SER A 128 -13.24 7.35 -12.52
C SER A 128 -11.87 7.52 -13.16
N SER A 129 -11.13 8.46 -12.61
CA SER A 129 -9.71 8.62 -12.92
C SER A 129 -8.85 8.34 -11.71
N TYR A 130 -7.74 7.65 -11.95
CA TYR A 130 -6.71 7.33 -10.98
C TYR A 130 -5.37 7.75 -11.55
N TRP A 131 -4.48 8.30 -10.73
CA TRP A 131 -3.13 8.62 -11.20
C TRP A 131 -2.10 8.52 -10.08
N VAL A 132 -0.87 8.33 -10.50
CA VAL A 132 0.32 8.24 -9.65
C VAL A 132 1.48 8.93 -10.34
N PRO A 133 2.55 9.32 -9.64
CA PRO A 133 3.76 9.80 -10.28
C PRO A 133 4.33 8.73 -11.22
N THR A 134 4.70 9.12 -12.43
CA THR A 134 5.30 8.22 -13.41
C THR A 134 6.59 7.60 -12.87
N LEU A 135 6.72 6.28 -12.98
CA LEU A 135 7.97 5.57 -12.71
C LEU A 135 8.94 5.76 -13.89
N PHE A 136 10.18 6.10 -13.58
CA PHE A 136 11.29 6.12 -14.54
C PHE A 136 12.34 5.09 -14.13
N VAL A 137 12.88 4.40 -15.14
CA VAL A 137 14.00 3.48 -15.00
C VAL A 137 15.08 3.93 -15.99
N ASN A 138 16.23 4.35 -15.47
CA ASN A 138 17.30 4.94 -16.28
C ASN A 138 16.76 6.08 -17.19
N ASP A 139 15.95 6.97 -16.59
CA ASP A 139 15.27 8.11 -17.23
C ASP A 139 14.27 7.77 -18.34
N GLN A 140 13.94 6.50 -18.53
CA GLN A 140 12.87 6.08 -19.42
C GLN A 140 11.59 5.83 -18.60
N PRO A 141 10.44 6.37 -19.01
CA PRO A 141 9.20 6.15 -18.33
C PRO A 141 8.73 4.70 -18.52
N VAL A 142 8.21 4.11 -17.44
CA VAL A 142 7.71 2.73 -17.42
C VAL A 142 6.28 2.72 -16.93
N GLU A 143 5.37 2.15 -17.74
CA GLU A 143 4.00 1.91 -17.34
C GLU A 143 3.87 0.55 -16.65
N PRO A 144 2.95 0.43 -15.66
CA PRO A 144 2.59 -0.85 -15.12
C PRO A 144 1.83 -1.69 -16.16
N THR A 145 2.12 -2.98 -16.22
CA THR A 145 1.44 -3.95 -17.09
C THR A 145 0.25 -4.62 -16.41
N GLY A 146 0.13 -4.49 -15.09
CA GLY A 146 -1.01 -4.92 -14.29
C GLY A 146 -1.41 -3.83 -13.32
N THR A 147 -2.68 -3.48 -13.30
CA THR A 147 -3.23 -2.44 -12.42
C THR A 147 -4.54 -2.93 -11.84
N THR A 148 -4.65 -2.91 -10.52
CA THR A 148 -5.87 -3.31 -9.84
C THR A 148 -6.20 -2.28 -8.77
N PHE A 149 -7.42 -1.79 -8.79
CA PHE A 149 -7.97 -0.84 -7.84
C PHE A 149 -8.99 -1.58 -6.99
N TYR A 150 -8.58 -1.98 -5.78
CA TYR A 150 -9.42 -2.68 -4.82
C TYR A 150 -10.20 -1.70 -3.98
N TYR A 151 -11.47 -2.00 -3.78
CA TYR A 151 -12.36 -1.34 -2.83
C TYR A 151 -12.64 -2.30 -1.69
N LEU A 152 -12.12 -1.99 -0.51
CA LEU A 152 -11.99 -2.93 0.59
C LEU A 152 -12.79 -2.47 1.82
N GLY A 153 -13.40 -3.43 2.52
CA GLY A 153 -13.83 -3.29 3.89
C GLY A 153 -12.73 -3.84 4.81
N GLU A 154 -11.66 -3.08 5.01
CA GLU A 154 -10.55 -3.51 5.90
C GLU A 154 -9.95 -2.31 6.65
N GLY A 155 -9.20 -2.57 7.72
CA GLY A 155 -8.56 -1.53 8.54
C GLY A 155 -9.51 -0.86 9.55
N VAL A 156 -10.74 -1.36 9.63
CA VAL A 156 -11.76 -1.00 10.62
C VAL A 156 -12.45 -2.26 11.13
N SER A 157 -13.21 -2.16 12.21
CA SER A 157 -13.96 -3.29 12.78
C SER A 157 -15.15 -3.72 11.91
N ASP A 158 -15.62 -4.95 12.05
CA ASP A 158 -16.72 -5.51 11.26
C ASP A 158 -18.02 -4.69 11.38
N ASP A 159 -18.30 -4.12 12.55
CA ASP A 159 -19.45 -3.24 12.75
C ASP A 159 -19.32 -1.92 11.97
N VAL A 160 -18.11 -1.42 11.76
CA VAL A 160 -17.83 -0.28 10.89
C VAL A 160 -17.96 -0.67 9.42
N ILE A 161 -17.45 -1.86 9.03
CA ILE A 161 -17.61 -2.39 7.67
C ILE A 161 -19.10 -2.52 7.32
N ALA A 162 -19.92 -3.07 8.22
CA ALA A 162 -21.35 -3.28 8.00
C ALA A 162 -22.15 -1.97 7.75
N ARG A 163 -21.63 -0.82 8.16
CA ARG A 163 -22.24 0.51 7.96
C ARG A 163 -21.48 1.41 6.97
N THR A 164 -20.53 0.85 6.25
CA THR A 164 -19.78 1.58 5.21
C THR A 164 -20.76 2.15 4.18
N GLN A 165 -20.55 3.43 3.84
CA GLN A 165 -21.37 4.15 2.87
C GLN A 165 -20.72 4.11 1.48
N PRO A 166 -21.49 4.25 0.40
CA PRO A 166 -20.95 4.44 -0.94
C PRO A 166 -20.01 5.64 -1.00
N ILE A 167 -18.94 5.54 -1.79
CA ILE A 167 -18.09 6.70 -2.10
C ILE A 167 -18.94 7.70 -2.89
N PRO A 168 -19.11 8.95 -2.44
CA PRO A 168 -19.90 9.94 -3.17
C PRO A 168 -19.35 10.19 -4.57
N GLU A 169 -20.23 10.33 -5.55
CA GLU A 169 -19.84 10.75 -6.90
C GLU A 169 -19.18 12.13 -6.85
N GLY A 170 -18.03 12.28 -7.48
CA GLY A 170 -17.26 13.51 -7.46
C GLY A 170 -16.27 13.65 -6.30
N LEU A 171 -16.25 12.70 -5.34
CA LEU A 171 -15.26 12.73 -4.26
C LEU A 171 -13.86 12.59 -4.84
N LYS A 172 -12.96 13.47 -4.39
CA LYS A 172 -11.54 13.47 -4.73
C LYS A 172 -10.74 13.03 -3.53
N ILE A 173 -9.79 12.13 -3.69
CA ILE A 173 -8.99 11.62 -2.58
C ILE A 173 -7.52 11.58 -2.97
N VAL A 174 -6.65 12.15 -2.13
CA VAL A 174 -5.19 12.15 -2.28
C VAL A 174 -4.59 11.29 -1.17
N ALA A 175 -3.74 10.33 -1.54
CA ALA A 175 -3.02 9.47 -0.61
C ALA A 175 -1.51 9.59 -0.78
N GLY A 176 -0.75 9.45 0.30
CA GLY A 176 0.71 9.55 0.29
C GLY A 176 1.23 10.99 0.32
N ASN A 177 2.54 11.14 0.12
CA ASN A 177 3.22 12.44 0.22
C ASN A 177 4.27 12.62 -0.88
N ALA A 178 3.93 13.42 -1.91
CA ALA A 178 4.83 13.78 -3.01
C ALA A 178 6.11 14.52 -2.54
N LYS A 179 6.04 15.14 -1.36
CA LYS A 179 7.12 15.96 -0.77
C LYS A 179 7.84 15.25 0.38
N ALA A 180 7.67 13.93 0.52
CA ALA A 180 8.34 13.16 1.55
C ALA A 180 9.86 13.33 1.43
N THR A 181 10.53 13.61 2.54
CA THR A 181 11.99 13.79 2.65
C THR A 181 12.70 12.50 3.05
N GLY A 182 11.93 11.46 3.39
CA GLY A 182 12.43 10.14 3.75
C GLY A 182 11.33 9.10 3.94
N PRO A 183 11.71 7.82 4.05
CA PRO A 183 10.76 6.72 4.18
C PRO A 183 9.98 6.74 5.50
N ASN A 184 10.44 7.50 6.48
CA ASN A 184 9.82 7.60 7.82
C ASN A 184 8.99 8.88 8.02
N ASP A 185 8.80 9.69 6.99
CA ASP A 185 7.88 10.82 7.07
C ASP A 185 6.46 10.33 7.38
N GLY A 186 5.76 11.04 8.29
CA GLY A 186 4.49 10.60 8.86
C GLY A 186 3.39 10.29 7.85
N ASP A 187 3.38 11.00 6.72
CA ASP A 187 2.40 10.81 5.63
C ASP A 187 2.88 9.87 4.53
N THR A 188 4.07 9.26 4.66
CA THR A 188 4.56 8.29 3.68
C THR A 188 3.73 7.01 3.73
N ARG A 189 2.98 6.75 2.68
CA ARG A 189 2.11 5.57 2.52
C ARG A 189 2.66 4.56 1.53
N ALA A 190 3.77 4.87 0.86
CA ALA A 190 4.42 3.99 -0.10
C ALA A 190 4.68 2.60 0.48
N ARG A 191 4.40 1.58 -0.32
CA ARG A 191 4.75 0.18 -0.06
C ARG A 191 5.19 -0.46 -1.37
N TRP A 192 6.43 -0.92 -1.40
CA TRP A 192 7.04 -1.58 -2.53
C TRP A 192 7.39 -3.01 -2.20
N SER A 193 7.14 -3.92 -3.12
CA SER A 193 7.36 -5.35 -3.00
C SER A 193 7.68 -5.95 -4.36
N CYS A 194 7.87 -7.25 -4.40
CA CYS A 194 8.09 -7.99 -5.64
C CYS A 194 6.97 -9.01 -5.83
N LEU A 195 6.25 -8.93 -6.95
CA LEU A 195 5.22 -9.90 -7.31
C LEU A 195 5.84 -11.30 -7.39
N HIS A 196 5.15 -12.29 -6.84
CA HIS A 196 5.56 -13.69 -6.69
C HIS A 196 6.71 -13.96 -5.71
N ALA A 197 7.34 -12.94 -5.12
CA ALA A 197 8.30 -13.11 -4.04
C ALA A 197 7.67 -13.00 -2.63
N GLY A 198 6.34 -12.86 -2.58
CA GLY A 198 5.57 -12.64 -1.36
C GLY A 198 5.52 -11.16 -0.97
N GLN A 199 4.39 -10.73 -0.42
CA GLN A 199 4.22 -9.37 0.11
C GLN A 199 4.82 -9.23 1.51
N VAL A 200 5.85 -10.01 1.79
CA VAL A 200 6.48 -10.12 3.10
C VAL A 200 7.42 -8.93 3.27
N ASN A 201 7.11 -8.06 4.24
CA ASN A 201 7.88 -6.87 4.58
C ASN A 201 7.97 -5.84 3.44
N PRO A 202 6.85 -5.20 3.05
CA PRO A 202 6.89 -4.16 2.03
C PRO A 202 7.78 -3.00 2.48
N SER A 203 8.68 -2.57 1.61
CA SER A 203 9.54 -1.42 1.84
C SER A 203 8.81 -0.11 1.59
N LYS A 204 9.22 0.95 2.26
CA LYS A 204 8.78 2.32 1.97
C LYS A 204 9.47 2.91 0.74
N ASP A 205 10.59 2.33 0.31
CA ASP A 205 11.33 2.72 -0.88
C ASP A 205 11.53 1.51 -1.80
N PHE A 206 12.00 1.75 -3.02
CA PHE A 206 12.21 0.71 -4.02
C PHE A 206 13.02 -0.47 -3.48
N VAL A 207 12.67 -1.66 -3.94
CA VAL A 207 13.30 -2.93 -3.55
C VAL A 207 14.01 -3.57 -4.74
N ASN A 208 15.05 -4.34 -4.44
CA ASN A 208 15.72 -5.16 -5.45
C ASN A 208 14.90 -6.44 -5.67
N CYS A 209 14.20 -6.50 -6.78
CA CYS A 209 13.38 -7.65 -7.13
C CYS A 209 14.17 -8.72 -7.87
N PRO A 210 14.03 -10.01 -7.51
CA PRO A 210 14.68 -11.10 -8.21
C PRO A 210 14.31 -11.15 -9.71
N ALA A 211 15.21 -11.70 -10.52
CA ALA A 211 14.92 -11.94 -11.93
C ALA A 211 13.66 -12.80 -12.10
N GLY A 212 12.85 -12.48 -13.09
CA GLY A 212 11.56 -13.17 -13.35
C GLY A 212 10.39 -12.72 -12.47
N THR A 213 10.59 -11.74 -11.57
CA THR A 213 9.53 -11.08 -10.81
C THR A 213 9.27 -9.68 -11.35
N MET A 214 8.26 -9.00 -10.82
CA MET A 214 7.92 -7.62 -11.15
C MET A 214 7.99 -6.75 -9.90
N LEU A 215 8.38 -5.49 -10.06
CA LEU A 215 8.22 -4.49 -9.01
C LEU A 215 6.73 -4.20 -8.81
N GLU A 216 6.28 -4.21 -7.57
CA GLU A 216 4.88 -3.99 -7.23
C GLU A 216 4.76 -2.85 -6.21
N SER A 217 3.85 -1.91 -6.48
CA SER A 217 3.50 -0.81 -5.58
C SER A 217 2.10 -1.00 -5.02
N TYR A 218 1.96 -0.75 -3.72
CA TYR A 218 0.68 -0.71 -3.00
C TYR A 218 0.50 0.66 -2.39
N LEU A 219 -0.68 1.24 -2.58
CA LEU A 219 -1.03 2.50 -1.94
C LEU A 219 -2.46 2.43 -1.40
N ASP A 220 -2.59 2.55 -0.08
CA ASP A 220 -3.88 2.62 0.60
C ASP A 220 -4.31 4.07 0.77
N PHE A 221 -5.54 4.36 0.41
CA PHE A 221 -6.17 5.66 0.55
C PHE A 221 -6.90 5.80 1.89
N PRO A 222 -7.07 7.02 2.40
CA PRO A 222 -7.91 7.27 3.55
C PRO A 222 -9.36 6.91 3.24
N GLN A 223 -10.07 6.34 4.25
CA GLN A 223 -11.40 5.75 4.09
C GLN A 223 -12.46 6.32 5.03
N CYS A 224 -12.10 7.32 5.82
CA CYS A 224 -13.02 8.01 6.71
C CYS A 224 -13.28 9.41 6.16
N TRP A 225 -14.50 9.66 5.70
CA TRP A 225 -14.94 10.91 5.11
C TRP A 225 -15.62 11.81 6.15
N ASN A 226 -15.46 13.13 6.01
CA ASN A 226 -16.11 14.09 6.93
C ASN A 226 -17.64 14.21 6.72
N GLY A 227 -18.20 13.52 5.70
CA GLY A 227 -19.64 13.48 5.44
C GLY A 227 -20.19 14.72 4.71
N ARG A 228 -19.32 15.62 4.23
CA ARG A 228 -19.76 16.90 3.68
C ARG A 228 -19.00 17.31 2.39
N ASP A 229 -17.69 17.40 2.47
CA ASP A 229 -16.88 18.00 1.42
C ASP A 229 -16.40 16.95 0.41
N LEU A 230 -16.62 17.17 -0.88
CA LEU A 230 -16.10 16.33 -1.96
C LEU A 230 -14.61 16.62 -2.25
N ASP A 231 -14.13 17.77 -1.82
CA ASP A 231 -12.76 18.24 -1.85
C ASP A 231 -12.59 19.30 -0.76
N SER A 232 -11.41 19.44 -0.18
CA SER A 232 -11.08 20.48 0.79
C SER A 232 -10.02 21.42 0.23
N ALA A 233 -9.84 22.59 0.85
CA ALA A 233 -8.89 23.59 0.39
C ALA A 233 -7.42 23.09 0.31
N ASP A 234 -7.08 22.08 1.10
CA ASP A 234 -5.79 21.39 1.10
C ASP A 234 -5.82 20.05 0.36
N HIS A 235 -6.96 19.69 -0.24
CA HIS A 235 -7.23 18.46 -0.98
C HIS A 235 -7.08 17.18 -0.18
N LYS A 236 -6.97 17.25 1.17
CA LYS A 236 -6.74 16.10 2.05
C LYS A 236 -7.63 16.09 3.29
N SER A 237 -7.88 17.24 3.92
CA SER A 237 -8.50 17.31 5.25
C SER A 237 -9.99 16.95 5.30
N HIS A 238 -10.63 16.65 4.18
CA HIS A 238 -11.97 16.06 4.13
C HIS A 238 -11.97 14.53 4.30
N MET A 239 -10.79 13.90 4.24
CA MET A 239 -10.58 12.47 4.42
C MET A 239 -9.59 12.18 5.56
N SER A 240 -9.76 11.05 6.24
CA SER A 240 -8.86 10.59 7.29
C SER A 240 -8.64 9.09 7.21
N TYR A 241 -7.49 8.63 7.68
CA TYR A 241 -7.27 7.22 7.97
C TYR A 241 -7.97 6.83 9.27
N PRO A 242 -8.40 5.57 9.42
CA PRO A 242 -8.98 5.10 10.67
C PRO A 242 -7.96 5.13 11.82
N VAL A 243 -8.45 5.30 13.03
CA VAL A 243 -7.68 5.25 14.27
C VAL A 243 -8.32 4.19 15.16
N ASN A 244 -7.52 3.28 15.70
CA ASN A 244 -8.01 2.19 16.55
C ASN A 244 -9.20 1.41 15.94
N ASN A 245 -9.07 1.05 14.67
CA ASN A 245 -10.07 0.31 13.88
C ASN A 245 -11.44 1.00 13.76
N ALA A 246 -11.48 2.32 13.88
CA ALA A 246 -12.70 3.12 13.72
C ALA A 246 -12.41 4.44 12.99
N CYS A 247 -13.44 5.02 12.40
CA CYS A 247 -13.37 6.37 11.88
C CYS A 247 -13.41 7.40 13.02
N PRO A 248 -12.51 8.42 13.00
CA PRO A 248 -12.52 9.45 14.03
C PRO A 248 -13.78 10.32 13.98
N ALA A 249 -14.16 10.92 15.11
CA ALA A 249 -15.39 11.73 15.21
C ALA A 249 -15.44 12.91 14.21
N SER A 250 -14.29 13.42 13.77
CA SER A 250 -14.20 14.47 12.75
C SER A 250 -14.52 13.97 11.32
N HIS A 251 -14.41 12.66 11.09
CA HIS A 251 -14.62 12.00 9.80
C HIS A 251 -15.48 10.74 10.03
N PRO A 252 -16.75 10.91 10.42
CA PRO A 252 -17.54 9.81 10.97
C PRO A 252 -18.06 8.83 9.92
N VAL A 253 -17.91 9.13 8.62
CA VAL A 253 -18.49 8.33 7.54
C VAL A 253 -17.46 7.37 6.96
N PRO A 254 -17.53 6.05 7.25
CA PRO A 254 -16.69 5.08 6.59
C PRO A 254 -17.13 4.89 5.13
N VAL A 255 -16.18 4.90 4.21
CA VAL A 255 -16.34 4.54 2.80
C VAL A 255 -15.40 3.38 2.47
N PRO A 256 -15.59 2.63 1.37
CA PRO A 256 -14.64 1.59 0.97
C PRO A 256 -13.22 2.13 0.90
N LYS A 257 -12.26 1.41 1.47
CA LYS A 257 -10.85 1.75 1.35
C LYS A 257 -10.37 1.45 -0.06
N LEU A 258 -9.97 2.47 -0.81
CA LEU A 258 -9.30 2.27 -2.07
C LEU A 258 -7.86 1.83 -1.82
N ARG A 259 -7.43 0.75 -2.53
CA ARG A 259 -6.04 0.32 -2.64
C ARG A 259 -5.66 0.25 -4.10
N GLN A 260 -4.69 1.04 -4.50
CA GLN A 260 -4.05 0.93 -5.80
C GLN A 260 -2.94 -0.12 -5.73
N VAL A 261 -2.95 -1.08 -6.65
CA VAL A 261 -1.87 -2.06 -6.83
C VAL A 261 -1.38 -1.98 -8.26
N LEU A 262 -0.13 -1.58 -8.42
CA LEU A 262 0.51 -1.38 -9.72
C LEU A 262 1.68 -2.34 -9.87
N ARG A 263 1.73 -3.07 -10.99
CA ARG A 263 2.77 -4.06 -11.30
C ARG A 263 3.57 -3.60 -12.49
N TYR A 264 4.82 -3.22 -12.23
CA TYR A 264 5.74 -2.72 -13.24
C TYR A 264 6.62 -3.86 -13.78
N PRO A 265 6.80 -3.97 -15.12
CA PRO A 265 7.59 -5.05 -15.74
C PRO A 265 9.09 -4.81 -15.59
N VAL A 266 9.54 -4.51 -14.37
CA VAL A 266 10.94 -4.25 -14.03
C VAL A 266 11.34 -5.02 -12.78
N ASN A 267 12.61 -5.37 -12.69
CA ASN A 267 13.23 -6.06 -11.55
C ASN A 267 14.71 -5.66 -11.44
N GLY A 268 15.44 -6.28 -10.51
CA GLY A 268 16.85 -6.04 -10.29
C GLY A 268 17.15 -4.84 -9.40
N ASN A 269 18.37 -4.32 -9.51
CA ASN A 269 18.86 -3.24 -8.67
C ASN A 269 18.09 -1.93 -8.95
N PRO A 270 17.49 -1.30 -7.92
CA PRO A 270 16.69 -0.09 -8.09
C PRO A 270 17.50 1.21 -8.22
N ALA A 271 18.83 1.16 -8.34
CA ALA A 271 19.67 2.36 -8.39
C ALA A 271 19.31 3.34 -9.53
N GLY A 272 18.70 2.84 -10.62
CA GLY A 272 18.20 3.66 -11.72
C GLY A 272 16.71 3.99 -11.65
N PHE A 273 16.02 3.63 -10.53
CA PHE A 273 14.57 3.85 -10.39
C PHE A 273 14.30 5.19 -9.72
N ARG A 274 13.35 5.92 -10.24
CA ARG A 274 12.79 7.12 -9.61
C ARG A 274 11.33 7.32 -10.01
N LEU A 275 10.55 7.91 -9.13
CA LEU A 275 9.27 8.49 -9.50
C LEU A 275 9.48 9.90 -10.06
N ALA A 276 8.50 10.41 -10.80
CA ALA A 276 8.50 11.82 -11.22
C ALA A 276 8.52 12.79 -10.02
N SER A 277 8.04 12.36 -8.86
CA SER A 277 8.10 13.07 -7.58
C SER A 277 9.41 12.89 -6.80
N GLY A 278 10.24 11.86 -7.14
CA GLY A 278 11.49 11.58 -6.44
C GLY A 278 11.73 10.09 -6.14
N PRO A 279 12.34 9.74 -5.00
CA PRO A 279 12.53 8.37 -4.55
C PRO A 279 11.22 7.61 -4.32
N GLY A 280 11.29 6.28 -4.17
CA GLY A 280 10.09 5.43 -4.02
C GLY A 280 9.18 5.83 -2.84
N TYR A 281 9.73 6.38 -1.78
CA TYR A 281 8.95 6.86 -0.63
C TYR A 281 8.10 8.11 -0.92
N THR A 282 8.30 8.79 -2.06
CA THR A 282 7.44 9.89 -2.54
C THR A 282 6.21 9.39 -3.29
N MET A 283 5.97 8.07 -3.33
CA MET A 283 4.76 7.51 -3.94
C MET A 283 3.53 8.11 -3.27
N HIS A 284 2.69 8.67 -4.10
CA HIS A 284 1.35 9.16 -3.78
C HIS A 284 0.41 8.74 -4.89
N GLY A 285 -0.84 8.92 -4.68
CA GLY A 285 -1.85 8.61 -5.69
C GLY A 285 -3.10 9.41 -5.44
N ASP A 286 -3.82 9.58 -6.51
CA ASP A 286 -4.98 10.43 -6.60
C ASP A 286 -6.13 9.65 -7.20
N PHE A 287 -7.32 9.96 -6.75
CA PHE A 287 -8.55 9.32 -7.17
C PHE A 287 -9.66 10.37 -7.31
N PHE A 288 -10.26 10.43 -8.48
CA PHE A 288 -11.44 11.24 -8.74
C PHE A 288 -12.61 10.31 -9.08
N ASN A 289 -13.53 10.17 -8.16
CA ASN A 289 -14.64 9.22 -8.24
C ASN A 289 -15.68 9.65 -9.28
N ALA A 290 -15.91 8.80 -10.27
CA ALA A 290 -17.00 8.93 -11.23
C ALA A 290 -17.76 7.61 -11.44
N TRP A 291 -17.76 6.72 -10.46
CA TRP A 291 -18.67 5.59 -10.43
C TRP A 291 -20.11 6.10 -10.43
N PRO A 292 -21.01 5.55 -11.26
CA PRO A 292 -22.43 5.85 -11.15
C PRO A 292 -22.96 5.52 -9.75
N VAL A 293 -23.73 6.43 -9.17
CA VAL A 293 -24.23 6.34 -7.78
C VAL A 293 -24.85 4.99 -7.48
N GLY A 294 -25.81 4.54 -8.29
CA GLY A 294 -26.51 3.27 -8.04
C GLY A 294 -25.60 2.02 -8.15
N GLU A 295 -24.54 2.10 -8.95
CA GLU A 295 -23.57 1.01 -9.07
C GLU A 295 -22.64 0.94 -7.86
N MET A 296 -22.16 2.07 -7.37
CA MET A 296 -21.37 2.14 -6.13
C MET A 296 -22.20 1.68 -4.92
N GLU A 297 -23.46 2.14 -4.80
CA GLU A 297 -24.41 1.70 -3.78
C GLU A 297 -24.61 0.18 -3.79
N ARG A 298 -24.83 -0.39 -4.99
CA ARG A 298 -25.03 -1.82 -5.16
C ARG A 298 -23.80 -2.61 -4.67
N ARG A 299 -22.59 -2.21 -5.08
CA ARG A 299 -21.33 -2.88 -4.72
C ARG A 299 -21.06 -2.80 -3.22
N VAL A 300 -21.31 -1.66 -2.60
CA VAL A 300 -21.15 -1.52 -1.14
C VAL A 300 -22.16 -2.41 -0.42
N ARG A 301 -23.44 -2.39 -0.79
CA ARG A 301 -24.49 -3.20 -0.19
C ARG A 301 -24.26 -4.71 -0.36
N ASP A 302 -23.78 -5.14 -1.53
CA ASP A 302 -23.71 -6.57 -1.89
C ASP A 302 -22.38 -7.20 -1.55
N CYS A 303 -21.29 -6.42 -1.47
CA CYS A 303 -19.92 -6.92 -1.28
C CYS A 303 -19.28 -6.43 0.03
N ILE A 304 -19.34 -5.12 0.31
CA ILE A 304 -18.63 -4.55 1.46
C ILE A 304 -19.38 -4.82 2.77
N ASN A 305 -20.63 -4.36 2.87
CA ASN A 305 -21.39 -4.44 4.13
C ASN A 305 -21.54 -5.90 4.63
N PRO A 306 -21.79 -6.91 3.79
CA PRO A 306 -21.91 -8.30 4.24
C PRO A 306 -20.56 -9.02 4.37
N ILE A 307 -19.44 -8.34 4.12
CA ILE A 307 -18.08 -8.90 4.11
C ILE A 307 -17.98 -10.06 3.12
N ILE A 308 -18.25 -9.78 1.87
CA ILE A 308 -18.21 -10.74 0.76
C ILE A 308 -17.15 -10.31 -0.24
N LYS A 309 -16.38 -11.28 -0.75
CA LYS A 309 -15.44 -11.06 -1.84
C LYS A 309 -16.20 -11.12 -3.17
N CYS A 310 -16.19 -9.98 -3.88
CA CYS A 310 -16.74 -9.83 -5.21
C CYS A 310 -15.64 -9.61 -6.25
N GLY A 311 -15.88 -10.04 -7.50
CA GLY A 311 -15.01 -9.71 -8.63
C GLY A 311 -15.26 -8.32 -9.22
N ALA A 312 -14.69 -8.07 -10.40
CA ALA A 312 -14.86 -6.81 -11.14
C ALA A 312 -16.34 -6.54 -11.52
N ASN A 313 -17.12 -7.57 -11.74
CA ASN A 313 -18.57 -7.45 -11.99
C ASN A 313 -19.37 -6.97 -10.73
N GLY A 314 -18.72 -6.90 -9.56
CA GLY A 314 -19.36 -6.58 -8.27
C GLY A 314 -20.35 -7.62 -7.80
N ARG A 315 -20.08 -8.89 -8.06
CA ARG A 315 -20.85 -10.06 -7.60
C ARG A 315 -19.91 -11.10 -6.99
N PRO A 316 -20.39 -11.88 -6.02
CA PRO A 316 -19.64 -13.00 -5.45
C PRO A 316 -19.17 -14.02 -6.48
#